data_4ca6f096a99c3a37c5e4262d71e47baa
#
_entry.id   4ca6f096a99c3a37c5e4262d71e47baa
#
_cell.length_a   1.000
_cell.length_b   1.000
_cell.length_c   1.000
_cell.angle_alpha   90.00
_cell.angle_beta   90.00
_cell.angle_gamma   90.00
#
_symmetry.space_group_name_H-M   'P 1'
#
loop_
_entity.id
_entity.type
_entity.pdbx_description
1 polymer ?
#
loop_
_entity_poly.entity_id
_entity_poly.type
_entity_poly.pdbx_seq_one_letter_code
_entity_poly.pdbx_strand_id
1 'polypeptide(L)'
;MYKRQVYIYPHEDQRLGINGGISPERVERYLEENTDVQAFLLTSPTYDGVVSDIKTIAEVVHRHKIPLIVDEAHGAHLHYSKYFPVSAADLGADIVIQSFHKTLPSMTQTAVLHICSDMADVEKIKRFMGIYQTSSPSYILMASMDACMDKLRKDGQQMFREFTFNLEKARQRLSKCEKIKLIEGSMIEGSGIYDFDRSKLLFSTVGTSVNGRLLHQILRDRYHIEMEMAAEKYVLGIAAVGDTEEGFERLCTAIEEIDAEIQQTDESEESQYHTSHARMTQLMTISQAVDAQQRRYS
;
A
#
# COMPACT_ATOMS: atom_id res chain seq x y z
N MET A 1 -27.62 -15.28 -0.05
CA MET A 1 -27.51 -14.55 -1.33
C MET A 1 -26.02 -14.34 -1.59
N TYR A 2 -25.45 -15.04 -2.55
CA TYR A 2 -24.04 -14.90 -2.91
C TYR A 2 -23.87 -13.60 -3.70
N LYS A 3 -22.97 -12.72 -3.25
CA LYS A 3 -22.59 -11.54 -4.03
C LYS A 3 -21.55 -11.96 -5.06
N ARG A 4 -21.79 -11.64 -6.33
CA ARG A 4 -20.80 -11.80 -7.38
C ARG A 4 -19.77 -10.68 -7.23
N GLN A 5 -18.49 -11.03 -7.21
CA GLN A 5 -17.37 -10.08 -7.29
C GLN A 5 -16.79 -10.12 -8.70
N VAL A 6 -16.45 -8.95 -9.20
CA VAL A 6 -15.72 -8.80 -10.45
C VAL A 6 -14.53 -7.89 -10.17
N TYR A 7 -13.40 -8.18 -10.81
CA TYR A 7 -12.14 -7.50 -10.55
C TYR A 7 -11.73 -6.69 -11.78
N ILE A 8 -11.38 -5.43 -11.55
CA ILE A 8 -10.70 -4.56 -12.51
C ILE A 8 -9.22 -4.57 -12.12
N TYR A 9 -8.39 -5.20 -12.95
CA TYR A 9 -6.96 -5.29 -12.67
C TYR A 9 -6.26 -3.99 -13.07
N PRO A 10 -5.29 -3.49 -12.27
CA PRO A 10 -4.46 -2.36 -12.64
C PRO A 10 -3.54 -2.72 -13.82
N HIS A 11 -2.93 -1.72 -14.42
CA HIS A 11 -1.78 -1.94 -15.29
C HIS A 11 -0.57 -2.30 -14.42
N GLU A 12 0.24 -3.25 -14.86
CA GLU A 12 1.49 -3.64 -14.19
C GLU A 12 2.68 -3.04 -14.96
N ASP A 13 3.55 -2.32 -14.26
CA ASP A 13 4.87 -1.97 -14.81
C ASP A 13 5.72 -3.24 -14.87
N GLN A 14 5.89 -3.80 -16.07
CA GLN A 14 6.59 -5.07 -16.25
C GLN A 14 8.09 -4.97 -15.94
N ARG A 15 8.69 -3.79 -16.09
CA ARG A 15 10.10 -3.56 -15.77
C ARG A 15 10.35 -3.63 -14.28
N LEU A 16 9.49 -3.01 -13.48
CA LEU A 16 9.60 -2.98 -12.02
C LEU A 16 8.84 -4.11 -11.32
N GLY A 17 7.82 -4.68 -11.96
CA GLY A 17 6.91 -5.65 -11.35
C GLY A 17 5.95 -5.02 -10.33
N ILE A 18 5.56 -3.76 -10.56
CA ILE A 18 4.72 -2.97 -9.66
C ILE A 18 3.36 -2.74 -10.29
N ASN A 19 2.31 -2.92 -9.50
CA ASN A 19 0.95 -2.58 -9.94
C ASN A 19 0.74 -1.06 -9.91
N GLY A 20 0.23 -0.52 -11.01
CA GLY A 20 -0.27 0.84 -11.09
C GLY A 20 -1.58 1.05 -10.31
N GLY A 21 -2.19 2.21 -10.50
CA GLY A 21 -3.53 2.51 -9.99
C GLY A 21 -4.64 2.04 -10.93
N ILE A 22 -5.86 2.34 -10.55
CA ILE A 22 -7.05 2.13 -11.41
C ILE A 22 -7.40 3.47 -12.06
N SER A 23 -7.52 3.50 -13.41
CA SER A 23 -7.92 4.72 -14.09
C SER A 23 -9.43 4.96 -14.04
N PRO A 24 -9.87 6.23 -13.87
CA PRO A 24 -11.30 6.58 -13.86
C PRO A 24 -12.05 6.11 -15.10
N GLU A 25 -11.41 6.17 -16.28
CA GLU A 25 -12.02 5.78 -17.56
C GLU A 25 -12.33 4.29 -17.63
N ARG A 26 -11.50 3.46 -16.96
CA ARG A 26 -11.78 2.02 -16.87
C ARG A 26 -12.96 1.73 -15.96
N VAL A 27 -13.06 2.49 -14.85
CA VAL A 27 -14.19 2.41 -13.92
C VAL A 27 -15.48 2.81 -14.64
N GLU A 28 -15.47 3.96 -15.33
CA GLU A 28 -16.63 4.47 -16.07
C GLU A 28 -17.11 3.46 -17.10
N ARG A 29 -16.25 3.01 -17.99
CA ARG A 29 -16.58 2.00 -19.01
C ARG A 29 -17.18 0.75 -18.39
N TYR A 30 -16.60 0.25 -17.29
CA TYR A 30 -17.12 -0.93 -16.64
C TYR A 30 -18.52 -0.71 -16.07
N LEU A 31 -18.78 0.44 -15.45
CA LEU A 31 -20.07 0.76 -14.86
C LEU A 31 -21.15 1.04 -15.90
N GLU A 32 -20.80 1.59 -17.06
CA GLU A 32 -21.71 1.74 -18.21
C GLU A 32 -22.17 0.38 -18.74
N GLU A 33 -21.28 -0.60 -18.80
CA GLU A 33 -21.57 -1.95 -19.29
C GLU A 33 -22.27 -2.84 -18.24
N ASN A 34 -22.18 -2.50 -16.95
CA ASN A 34 -22.65 -3.32 -15.84
C ASN A 34 -23.51 -2.50 -14.85
N THR A 35 -24.81 -2.45 -15.10
CA THR A 35 -25.75 -1.63 -14.32
C THR A 35 -26.20 -2.27 -13.00
N ASP A 36 -25.83 -3.52 -12.73
CA ASP A 36 -26.17 -4.26 -11.51
C ASP A 36 -25.14 -4.12 -10.38
N VAL A 37 -24.09 -3.32 -10.58
CA VAL A 37 -23.06 -3.02 -9.57
C VAL A 37 -23.69 -2.29 -8.38
N GLN A 38 -23.39 -2.74 -7.17
CA GLN A 38 -23.96 -2.20 -5.92
C GLN A 38 -22.96 -1.39 -5.10
N ALA A 39 -21.67 -1.56 -5.33
CA ALA A 39 -20.59 -0.82 -4.69
C ALA A 39 -19.30 -0.98 -5.49
N PHE A 40 -18.44 0.01 -5.45
CA PHE A 40 -17.09 -0.06 -5.98
C PHE A 40 -16.09 -0.05 -4.82
N LEU A 41 -15.15 -1.01 -4.80
CA LEU A 41 -14.11 -1.10 -3.78
C LEU A 41 -12.74 -0.97 -4.46
N LEU A 42 -11.89 -0.13 -3.90
CA LEU A 42 -10.56 0.18 -4.41
C LEU A 42 -9.55 0.22 -3.26
N THR A 43 -8.34 -0.29 -3.50
CA THR A 43 -7.20 -0.12 -2.59
C THR A 43 -6.33 1.04 -3.07
N SER A 44 -6.18 2.08 -2.25
CA SER A 44 -5.31 3.25 -2.52
C SER A 44 -4.93 3.93 -1.21
N PRO A 45 -3.62 4.12 -0.92
CA PRO A 45 -2.47 3.67 -1.72
C PRO A 45 -2.39 2.16 -1.89
N THR A 46 -1.78 1.70 -2.99
CA THR A 46 -1.38 0.30 -3.12
C THR A 46 -0.29 -0.02 -2.10
N TYR A 47 0.06 -1.31 -1.98
CA TYR A 47 1.14 -1.74 -1.07
C TYR A 47 2.46 -1.04 -1.40
N ASP A 48 2.75 -0.84 -2.69
CA ASP A 48 3.96 -0.18 -3.19
C ASP A 48 3.87 1.35 -3.14
N GLY A 49 2.71 1.91 -2.81
CA GLY A 49 2.53 3.35 -2.62
C GLY A 49 1.86 4.09 -3.79
N VAL A 50 1.40 3.39 -4.82
CA VAL A 50 0.69 4.04 -5.94
C VAL A 50 -0.69 4.51 -5.49
N VAL A 51 -1.04 5.75 -5.81
CA VAL A 51 -2.34 6.37 -5.51
C VAL A 51 -3.14 6.56 -6.79
N SER A 52 -4.38 6.10 -6.78
CA SER A 52 -5.36 6.33 -7.87
C SER A 52 -6.02 7.70 -7.75
N ASP A 53 -6.59 8.24 -8.84
CA ASP A 53 -7.40 9.46 -8.81
C ASP A 53 -8.75 9.20 -8.14
N ILE A 54 -8.73 9.19 -6.80
CA ILE A 54 -9.91 8.91 -5.97
C ILE A 54 -11.02 9.91 -6.24
N LYS A 55 -10.68 11.20 -6.44
CA LYS A 55 -11.66 12.25 -6.66
C LYS A 55 -12.46 11.99 -7.94
N THR A 56 -11.78 11.78 -9.06
CA THR A 56 -12.46 11.52 -10.33
C THR A 56 -13.18 10.16 -10.30
N ILE A 57 -12.60 9.13 -9.66
CA ILE A 57 -13.28 7.84 -9.47
C ILE A 57 -14.56 8.01 -8.65
N ALA A 58 -14.56 8.78 -7.56
CA ALA A 58 -15.74 9.06 -6.77
C ALA A 58 -16.83 9.74 -7.61
N GLU A 59 -16.47 10.76 -8.42
CA GLU A 59 -17.41 11.43 -9.32
C GLU A 59 -18.02 10.45 -10.34
N VAL A 60 -17.23 9.53 -10.90
CA VAL A 60 -17.70 8.47 -11.80
C VAL A 60 -18.69 7.55 -11.08
N VAL A 61 -18.29 6.99 -9.95
CA VAL A 61 -19.07 6.01 -9.18
C VAL A 61 -20.39 6.61 -8.70
N HIS A 62 -20.39 7.88 -8.24
CA HIS A 62 -21.58 8.58 -7.77
C HIS A 62 -22.59 8.89 -8.89
N ARG A 63 -22.14 9.10 -10.15
CA ARG A 63 -23.07 9.20 -11.30
C ARG A 63 -23.91 7.95 -11.45
N HIS A 64 -23.39 6.78 -11.08
CA HIS A 64 -24.11 5.51 -11.08
C HIS A 64 -24.88 5.22 -9.78
N LYS A 65 -24.88 6.18 -8.82
CA LYS A 65 -25.59 6.07 -7.52
C LYS A 65 -25.16 4.88 -6.66
N ILE A 66 -23.89 4.52 -6.72
CA ILE A 66 -23.30 3.46 -5.91
C ILE A 66 -22.20 4.05 -5.00
N PRO A 67 -21.98 3.48 -3.80
CA PRO A 67 -20.94 3.96 -2.89
C PRO A 67 -19.54 3.54 -3.35
N LEU A 68 -18.57 4.44 -3.12
CA LEU A 68 -17.14 4.18 -3.22
C LEU A 68 -16.58 3.78 -1.86
N ILE A 69 -15.97 2.60 -1.80
CA ILE A 69 -15.26 2.09 -0.62
C ILE A 69 -13.76 2.10 -0.93
N VAL A 70 -12.96 2.75 -0.09
CA VAL A 70 -11.50 2.77 -0.26
C VAL A 70 -10.83 2.04 0.89
N ASP A 71 -10.10 1.00 0.55
CA ASP A 71 -9.13 0.40 1.45
C ASP A 71 -7.85 1.26 1.44
N GLU A 72 -7.77 2.15 2.41
CA GLU A 72 -6.65 3.05 2.67
C GLU A 72 -5.82 2.55 3.86
N ALA A 73 -5.68 1.24 4.01
CA ALA A 73 -4.97 0.63 5.14
C ALA A 73 -3.52 1.14 5.29
N HIS A 74 -2.87 1.52 4.19
CA HIS A 74 -1.53 2.10 4.17
C HIS A 74 -1.52 3.64 4.21
N GLY A 75 -2.67 4.31 4.36
CA GLY A 75 -2.79 5.76 4.24
C GLY A 75 -3.22 6.50 5.51
N ALA A 76 -3.19 5.88 6.69
CA ALA A 76 -3.63 6.56 7.92
C ALA A 76 -2.82 7.83 8.26
N HIS A 77 -1.61 7.97 7.74
CA HIS A 77 -0.74 9.15 7.91
C HIS A 77 -1.02 10.30 6.93
N LEU A 78 -1.72 10.05 5.83
CA LEU A 78 -1.89 11.01 4.73
C LEU A 78 -2.48 12.34 5.17
N HIS A 79 -3.43 12.31 6.10
CA HIS A 79 -4.13 13.51 6.59
C HIS A 79 -3.24 14.48 7.39
N TYR A 80 -2.07 14.03 7.88
CA TYR A 80 -1.28 14.81 8.81
C TYR A 80 -0.23 15.72 8.17
N SER A 81 0.05 15.59 6.87
CA SER A 81 1.00 16.46 6.17
C SER A 81 0.68 16.58 4.68
N LYS A 82 0.79 17.79 4.15
CA LYS A 82 0.68 18.08 2.70
C LYS A 82 1.83 17.51 1.86
N TYR A 83 2.82 16.94 2.50
CA TYR A 83 3.90 16.22 1.83
C TYR A 83 3.43 14.91 1.20
N PHE A 84 2.38 14.33 1.74
CA PHE A 84 1.75 13.10 1.27
C PHE A 84 0.53 13.37 0.38
N PRO A 85 0.08 12.37 -0.39
CA PRO A 85 -1.18 12.44 -1.11
C PRO A 85 -2.37 12.79 -0.19
N VAL A 86 -3.43 13.31 -0.79
CA VAL A 86 -4.67 13.60 -0.04
C VAL A 86 -5.39 12.29 0.28
N SER A 87 -5.89 12.17 1.51
CA SER A 87 -6.65 10.99 1.95
C SER A 87 -7.95 10.83 1.16
N ALA A 88 -8.34 9.60 0.89
CA ALA A 88 -9.59 9.25 0.22
C ALA A 88 -10.84 9.81 0.95
N ALA A 89 -10.75 9.98 2.27
CA ALA A 89 -11.81 10.58 3.07
C ALA A 89 -12.12 12.04 2.69
N ASP A 90 -11.11 12.77 2.20
CA ASP A 90 -11.26 14.17 1.76
C ASP A 90 -11.53 14.28 0.25
N LEU A 91 -11.49 13.16 -0.50
CA LEU A 91 -11.64 13.11 -1.96
C LEU A 91 -12.98 12.52 -2.43
N GLY A 92 -13.92 12.31 -1.51
CA GLY A 92 -15.28 11.89 -1.86
C GLY A 92 -15.52 10.37 -1.77
N ALA A 93 -14.62 9.60 -1.17
CA ALA A 93 -14.94 8.22 -0.81
C ALA A 93 -16.05 8.19 0.26
N ASP A 94 -16.96 7.22 0.18
CA ASP A 94 -18.08 7.10 1.12
C ASP A 94 -17.70 6.33 2.38
N ILE A 95 -16.85 5.33 2.21
CA ILE A 95 -16.30 4.50 3.29
C ILE A 95 -14.79 4.40 3.09
N VAL A 96 -14.03 4.70 4.15
CA VAL A 96 -12.56 4.59 4.13
C VAL A 96 -12.11 3.72 5.29
N ILE A 97 -11.22 2.77 5.01
CA ILE A 97 -10.68 1.84 5.99
C ILE A 97 -9.18 2.13 6.15
N GLN A 98 -8.74 2.46 7.37
CA GLN A 98 -7.35 2.78 7.67
C GLN A 98 -6.82 1.87 8.78
N SER A 99 -5.60 1.35 8.60
CA SER A 99 -4.88 0.63 9.63
C SER A 99 -3.95 1.60 10.36
N PHE A 100 -4.23 1.86 11.65
CA PHE A 100 -3.39 2.75 12.44
C PHE A 100 -2.00 2.20 12.68
N HIS A 101 -1.92 0.90 12.94
CA HIS A 101 -0.66 0.22 13.26
C HIS A 101 0.36 0.16 12.12
N LYS A 102 -0.01 0.48 10.88
CA LYS A 102 0.91 0.44 9.73
C LYS A 102 1.74 1.71 9.60
N THR A 103 1.15 2.86 9.87
CA THR A 103 1.78 4.17 9.59
C THR A 103 1.65 5.19 10.72
N LEU A 104 0.91 4.87 11.78
CA LEU A 104 0.76 5.69 12.98
C LEU A 104 1.24 4.93 14.22
N PRO A 105 1.60 5.63 15.32
CA PRO A 105 2.15 5.02 16.52
C PRO A 105 1.07 4.32 17.37
N SER A 106 0.48 3.25 16.85
CA SER A 106 -0.53 2.43 17.49
C SER A 106 -0.15 0.94 17.40
N MET A 107 -0.65 0.13 18.33
CA MET A 107 -0.33 -1.29 18.38
C MET A 107 -0.93 -2.06 17.21
N THR A 108 -0.28 -3.16 16.84
CA THR A 108 -0.76 -4.09 15.79
C THR A 108 -2.22 -4.48 16.00
N GLN A 109 -2.95 -4.67 14.91
CA GLN A 109 -4.39 -4.96 14.80
C GLN A 109 -5.32 -3.75 15.01
N THR A 110 -4.80 -2.55 15.23
CA THR A 110 -5.66 -1.36 15.34
C THR A 110 -6.04 -0.81 13.97
N ALA A 111 -7.32 -0.57 13.76
CA ALA A 111 -7.86 -0.04 12.51
C ALA A 111 -9.12 0.80 12.76
N VAL A 112 -9.45 1.67 11.81
CA VAL A 112 -10.63 2.54 11.84
C VAL A 112 -11.38 2.43 10.52
N LEU A 113 -12.69 2.45 10.59
CA LEU A 113 -13.59 2.61 9.46
C LEU A 113 -14.24 4.00 9.57
N HIS A 114 -14.04 4.82 8.56
CA HIS A 114 -14.66 6.13 8.44
C HIS A 114 -15.90 6.04 7.55
N ILE A 115 -16.99 6.66 7.97
CA ILE A 115 -18.20 6.86 7.16
C ILE A 115 -18.21 8.33 6.77
N CYS A 116 -18.02 8.61 5.49
CA CYS A 116 -17.76 9.95 5.00
C CYS A 116 -18.96 10.57 4.27
N SER A 117 -20.01 9.78 3.95
CA SER A 117 -21.21 10.27 3.27
C SER A 117 -22.48 9.53 3.67
N ASP A 118 -23.62 10.09 3.28
CA ASP A 118 -24.93 9.48 3.47
C ASP A 118 -25.24 8.33 2.48
N MET A 119 -24.39 8.07 1.51
CA MET A 119 -24.52 6.91 0.62
C MET A 119 -24.20 5.59 1.33
N ALA A 120 -23.48 5.68 2.46
CA ALA A 120 -23.16 4.52 3.30
C ALA A 120 -24.33 4.24 4.28
N ASP A 121 -24.90 3.04 4.22
CA ASP A 121 -25.91 2.58 5.17
C ASP A 121 -25.28 2.28 6.53
N VAL A 122 -25.28 3.28 7.41
CA VAL A 122 -24.63 3.25 8.74
C VAL A 122 -25.15 2.09 9.60
N GLU A 123 -26.46 1.86 9.62
CA GLU A 123 -27.05 0.82 10.45
C GLU A 123 -26.69 -0.60 9.95
N LYS A 124 -26.62 -0.75 8.64
CA LYS A 124 -26.13 -2.00 8.05
C LYS A 124 -24.66 -2.23 8.34
N ILE A 125 -23.84 -1.20 8.25
CA ILE A 125 -22.39 -1.29 8.59
C ILE A 125 -22.25 -1.69 10.05
N LYS A 126 -22.90 -0.99 10.99
CA LYS A 126 -22.88 -1.32 12.43
C LYS A 126 -23.30 -2.76 12.69
N ARG A 127 -24.37 -3.22 12.02
CA ARG A 127 -24.84 -4.61 12.14
C ARG A 127 -23.77 -5.59 11.71
N PHE A 128 -23.11 -5.38 10.58
CA PHE A 128 -22.06 -6.29 10.10
C PHE A 128 -20.80 -6.20 10.97
N MET A 129 -20.42 -5.03 11.43
CA MET A 129 -19.34 -4.89 12.41
C MET A 129 -19.63 -5.71 13.67
N GLY A 130 -20.85 -5.63 14.20
CA GLY A 130 -21.27 -6.43 15.36
C GLY A 130 -21.25 -7.95 15.12
N ILE A 131 -21.37 -8.41 13.85
CA ILE A 131 -21.29 -9.84 13.49
C ILE A 131 -19.82 -10.28 13.33
N TYR A 132 -18.99 -9.46 12.69
CA TYR A 132 -17.63 -9.87 12.31
C TYR A 132 -16.55 -9.44 13.30
N GLN A 133 -16.82 -8.44 14.14
CA GLN A 133 -15.90 -8.06 15.21
C GLN A 133 -16.03 -8.99 16.43
N THR A 134 -14.97 -9.03 17.24
CA THR A 134 -15.01 -9.76 18.50
C THR A 134 -16.03 -9.17 19.47
N SER A 135 -16.72 -10.03 20.22
CA SER A 135 -17.59 -9.62 21.32
C SER A 135 -16.84 -9.15 22.58
N SER A 136 -15.53 -9.42 22.63
CA SER A 136 -14.63 -9.06 23.74
C SER A 136 -13.45 -8.25 23.23
N PRO A 137 -13.63 -6.94 22.94
CA PRO A 137 -12.56 -6.12 22.42
C PRO A 137 -11.42 -5.97 23.42
N SER A 138 -10.18 -5.94 22.90
CA SER A 138 -9.00 -5.72 23.73
C SER A 138 -8.93 -4.25 24.16
N TYR A 139 -9.09 -3.99 25.46
CA TYR A 139 -8.92 -2.65 26.02
C TYR A 139 -7.50 -2.10 25.83
N ILE A 140 -6.48 -2.96 25.77
CA ILE A 140 -5.09 -2.55 25.52
C ILE A 140 -4.98 -1.96 24.11
N LEU A 141 -5.57 -2.60 23.09
CA LEU A 141 -5.57 -2.08 21.72
C LEU A 141 -6.39 -0.78 21.61
N MET A 142 -7.55 -0.70 22.28
CA MET A 142 -8.35 0.51 22.33
C MET A 142 -7.59 1.66 23.00
N ALA A 143 -6.95 1.41 24.14
CA ALA A 143 -6.12 2.41 24.82
C ALA A 143 -4.93 2.86 23.97
N SER A 144 -4.33 1.94 23.18
CA SER A 144 -3.27 2.29 22.23
C SER A 144 -3.76 3.25 21.14
N MET A 145 -4.96 3.05 20.60
CA MET A 145 -5.57 3.97 19.62
C MET A 145 -5.85 5.34 20.25
N ASP A 146 -6.42 5.36 21.44
CA ASP A 146 -6.72 6.60 22.17
C ASP A 146 -5.44 7.39 22.47
N ALA A 147 -4.40 6.72 22.98
CA ALA A 147 -3.09 7.32 23.24
C ALA A 147 -2.42 7.84 21.94
N CYS A 148 -2.54 7.10 20.84
CA CYS A 148 -2.08 7.54 19.52
C CYS A 148 -2.77 8.84 19.10
N MET A 149 -4.09 8.89 19.18
CA MET A 149 -4.87 10.08 18.81
C MET A 149 -4.58 11.27 19.72
N ASP A 150 -4.44 11.05 21.03
CA ASP A 150 -4.06 12.11 21.97
C ASP A 150 -2.66 12.67 21.68
N LYS A 151 -1.69 11.80 21.39
CA LYS A 151 -0.34 12.19 20.97
C LYS A 151 -0.36 12.99 19.69
N LEU A 152 -1.05 12.52 18.67
CA LEU A 152 -1.14 13.22 17.38
C LEU A 152 -1.87 14.56 17.50
N ARG A 153 -2.89 14.67 18.35
CA ARG A 153 -3.60 15.94 18.62
C ARG A 153 -2.69 16.97 19.28
N LYS A 154 -1.82 16.54 20.20
CA LYS A 154 -0.89 17.42 20.95
C LYS A 154 0.33 17.80 20.15
N ASP A 155 0.98 16.81 19.55
CA ASP A 155 2.33 16.94 19.00
C ASP A 155 2.41 16.62 17.50
N GLY A 156 1.32 16.16 16.89
CA GLY A 156 1.32 15.62 15.53
C GLY A 156 1.89 16.57 14.50
N GLN A 157 1.62 17.87 14.59
CA GLN A 157 2.16 18.84 13.65
C GLN A 157 3.70 18.92 13.71
N GLN A 158 4.27 18.82 14.91
CA GLN A 158 5.73 18.81 15.08
C GLN A 158 6.31 17.47 14.61
N MET A 159 5.72 16.35 15.04
CA MET A 159 6.16 15.01 14.67
C MET A 159 6.19 14.83 13.15
N PHE A 160 5.13 15.24 12.45
CA PHE A 160 5.07 15.11 10.98
C PHE A 160 6.01 16.10 10.25
N ARG A 161 6.28 17.28 10.81
CA ARG A 161 7.31 18.17 10.26
C ARG A 161 8.70 17.54 10.32
N GLU A 162 9.08 16.97 11.46
CA GLU A 162 10.36 16.30 11.66
C GLU A 162 10.46 15.06 10.75
N PHE A 163 9.41 14.23 10.74
CA PHE A 163 9.34 13.05 9.89
C PHE A 163 9.52 13.38 8.42
N THR A 164 8.73 14.32 7.89
CA THR A 164 8.81 14.68 6.46
C THR A 164 10.12 15.36 6.10
N PHE A 165 10.72 16.12 7.00
CA PHE A 165 12.04 16.71 6.82
C PHE A 165 13.13 15.63 6.71
N ASN A 166 13.15 14.67 7.64
CA ASN A 166 14.12 13.57 7.63
C ASN A 166 13.91 12.64 6.43
N LEU A 167 12.67 12.34 6.10
CA LEU A 167 12.33 11.52 4.94
C LEU A 167 12.77 12.18 3.63
N GLU A 168 12.50 13.46 3.45
CA GLU A 168 12.92 14.20 2.26
C GLU A 168 14.45 14.26 2.13
N LYS A 169 15.16 14.53 3.24
CA LYS A 169 16.63 14.50 3.29
C LYS A 169 17.17 13.12 2.88
N ALA A 170 16.56 12.05 3.38
CA ALA A 170 16.94 10.69 3.02
C ALA A 170 16.67 10.41 1.53
N ARG A 171 15.49 10.77 1.01
CA ARG A 171 15.16 10.59 -0.41
C ARG A 171 16.12 11.34 -1.33
N GLN A 172 16.45 12.60 -1.01
CA GLN A 172 17.42 13.38 -1.78
C GLN A 172 18.84 12.78 -1.76
N ARG A 173 19.23 12.14 -0.65
CA ARG A 173 20.50 11.43 -0.55
C ARG A 173 20.47 10.15 -1.39
N LEU A 174 19.45 9.34 -1.24
CA LEU A 174 19.27 8.05 -1.92
C LEU A 174 19.03 8.20 -3.44
N SER A 175 18.47 9.32 -3.90
CA SER A 175 18.31 9.60 -5.33
C SER A 175 19.63 9.72 -6.10
N LYS A 176 20.77 9.86 -5.39
CA LYS A 176 22.11 9.92 -5.99
C LYS A 176 22.73 8.55 -6.26
N CYS A 177 22.15 7.48 -5.73
CA CYS A 177 22.62 6.12 -6.02
C CYS A 177 22.51 5.83 -7.51
N GLU A 178 23.56 5.23 -8.07
CA GLU A 178 23.66 5.04 -9.53
C GLU A 178 23.11 3.71 -9.99
N LYS A 179 23.15 2.68 -9.16
CA LYS A 179 22.76 1.31 -9.50
C LYS A 179 21.44 0.94 -8.82
N ILE A 180 21.34 1.07 -7.50
CA ILE A 180 20.09 0.90 -6.76
C ILE A 180 19.25 2.16 -6.91
N LYS A 181 18.10 2.08 -7.58
CA LYS A 181 17.25 3.25 -7.82
C LYS A 181 16.14 3.35 -6.79
N LEU A 182 16.10 4.47 -6.08
CA LEU A 182 14.91 4.84 -5.31
C LEU A 182 13.80 5.22 -6.30
N ILE A 183 12.71 4.45 -6.31
CA ILE A 183 11.60 4.66 -7.24
C ILE A 183 10.73 5.82 -6.79
N GLU A 184 10.44 6.71 -7.72
CA GLU A 184 9.46 7.79 -7.62
C GLU A 184 8.22 7.44 -8.46
N GLY A 185 7.05 8.01 -8.12
CA GLY A 185 5.82 7.74 -8.86
C GLY A 185 5.91 8.00 -10.36
N SER A 186 6.70 9.02 -10.76
CA SER A 186 6.96 9.36 -12.16
C SER A 186 7.80 8.33 -12.92
N MET A 187 8.44 7.41 -12.24
CA MET A 187 9.27 6.35 -12.81
C MET A 187 8.49 5.06 -13.07
N ILE A 188 7.27 4.95 -12.56
CA ILE A 188 6.41 3.79 -12.72
C ILE A 188 5.61 3.95 -14.01
N GLU A 189 5.70 2.98 -14.92
CA GLU A 189 4.98 2.99 -16.18
C GLU A 189 3.55 2.48 -16.01
N GLY A 190 2.60 3.11 -16.70
CA GLY A 190 1.22 2.63 -16.76
C GLY A 190 0.17 3.70 -16.59
N SER A 191 -1.09 3.28 -16.71
CA SER A 191 -2.26 4.13 -16.49
C SER A 191 -2.76 4.05 -15.05
N GLY A 192 -3.47 5.10 -14.62
CA GLY A 192 -4.11 5.12 -13.29
C GLY A 192 -3.18 5.53 -12.15
N ILE A 193 -1.95 5.95 -12.44
CA ILE A 193 -1.02 6.51 -11.45
C ILE A 193 -1.32 8.01 -11.37
N TYR A 194 -1.94 8.42 -10.26
CA TYR A 194 -2.28 9.82 -10.02
C TYR A 194 -1.27 10.50 -9.10
N ASP A 195 -0.86 9.79 -8.04
CA ASP A 195 0.12 10.27 -7.07
C ASP A 195 0.88 9.08 -6.47
N PHE A 196 1.82 9.34 -5.58
CA PHE A 196 2.66 8.33 -4.95
C PHE A 196 2.92 8.67 -3.48
N ASP A 197 2.71 7.69 -2.60
CA ASP A 197 3.03 7.83 -1.19
C ASP A 197 4.54 7.77 -0.95
N ARG A 198 5.15 8.93 -0.71
CA ARG A 198 6.60 9.08 -0.52
C ARG A 198 7.14 8.42 0.76
N SER A 199 6.26 7.99 1.68
CA SER A 199 6.67 7.17 2.82
C SER A 199 7.13 5.77 2.41
N LYS A 200 6.79 5.34 1.19
CA LYS A 200 7.26 4.11 0.59
C LYS A 200 8.66 4.31 0.00
N LEU A 201 9.63 3.63 0.57
CA LEU A 201 11.01 3.61 0.10
C LEU A 201 11.23 2.36 -0.73
N LEU A 202 11.06 2.49 -2.03
CA LEU A 202 11.08 1.41 -2.99
C LEU A 202 12.42 1.42 -3.73
N PHE A 203 13.27 0.44 -3.44
CA PHE A 203 14.62 0.32 -4.00
C PHE A 203 14.63 -0.70 -5.11
N SER A 204 14.69 -0.27 -6.37
CA SER A 204 14.83 -1.15 -7.52
C SER A 204 16.26 -1.64 -7.67
N THR A 205 16.38 -2.94 -7.97
CA THR A 205 17.64 -3.62 -8.29
C THR A 205 17.74 -3.98 -9.77
N VAL A 206 16.83 -3.49 -10.60
CA VAL A 206 16.83 -3.74 -12.06
C VAL A 206 18.14 -3.23 -12.68
N GLY A 207 18.79 -4.05 -13.49
CA GLY A 207 20.08 -3.72 -14.11
C GLY A 207 21.27 -3.81 -13.16
N THR A 208 21.15 -4.57 -12.05
CA THR A 208 22.26 -4.79 -11.11
C THR A 208 22.56 -6.28 -10.90
N SER A 209 23.72 -6.58 -10.34
CA SER A 209 24.15 -7.96 -10.03
C SER A 209 23.45 -8.59 -8.82
N VAL A 210 22.53 -7.87 -8.17
CA VAL A 210 21.73 -8.35 -7.03
C VAL A 210 20.26 -8.24 -7.34
N ASN A 211 19.46 -9.19 -6.88
CA ASN A 211 18.01 -9.06 -6.92
C ASN A 211 17.48 -8.49 -5.59
N GLY A 212 16.20 -8.17 -5.54
CA GLY A 212 15.62 -7.57 -4.33
C GLY A 212 15.71 -8.49 -3.10
N ARG A 213 15.62 -9.80 -3.26
CA ARG A 213 15.75 -10.74 -2.14
C ARG A 213 17.17 -10.74 -1.56
N LEU A 214 18.19 -10.70 -2.42
CA LEU A 214 19.58 -10.64 -2.00
C LEU A 214 19.88 -9.27 -1.35
N LEU A 215 19.38 -8.17 -1.92
CA LEU A 215 19.49 -6.85 -1.29
C LEU A 215 18.87 -6.83 0.11
N HIS A 216 17.67 -7.39 0.28
CA HIS A 216 17.02 -7.52 1.59
C HIS A 216 17.88 -8.33 2.57
N GLN A 217 18.42 -9.46 2.11
CA GLN A 217 19.30 -10.29 2.94
C GLN A 217 20.55 -9.53 3.38
N ILE A 218 21.22 -8.79 2.48
CA ILE A 218 22.40 -7.98 2.81
C ILE A 218 22.06 -6.90 3.84
N LEU A 219 20.94 -6.18 3.65
CA LEU A 219 20.47 -5.15 4.58
C LEU A 219 20.23 -5.73 5.98
N ARG A 220 19.59 -6.89 6.07
CA ARG A 220 19.32 -7.54 7.35
C ARG A 220 20.60 -8.09 8.01
N ASP A 221 21.40 -8.86 7.29
CA ASP A 221 22.48 -9.64 7.88
C ASP A 221 23.72 -8.76 8.18
N ARG A 222 24.01 -7.76 7.33
CA ARG A 222 25.19 -6.89 7.47
C ARG A 222 24.89 -5.58 8.19
N TYR A 223 23.72 -4.97 7.93
CA TYR A 223 23.38 -3.64 8.45
C TYR A 223 22.33 -3.68 9.55
N HIS A 224 21.74 -4.85 9.84
CA HIS A 224 20.67 -5.03 10.82
C HIS A 224 19.47 -4.11 10.53
N ILE A 225 19.11 -4.01 9.24
CA ILE A 225 17.95 -3.26 8.74
C ILE A 225 16.97 -4.26 8.16
N GLU A 226 15.78 -4.37 8.77
CA GLU A 226 14.69 -5.17 8.27
C GLU A 226 13.80 -4.30 7.38
N MET A 227 13.54 -4.78 6.17
CA MET A 227 12.65 -4.11 5.22
C MET A 227 11.27 -4.78 5.25
N GLU A 228 10.25 -4.05 4.84
CA GLU A 228 8.87 -4.54 4.85
C GLU A 228 8.66 -5.74 3.91
N MET A 229 9.22 -5.68 2.71
CA MET A 229 9.05 -6.74 1.71
C MET A 229 10.22 -6.75 0.73
N ALA A 230 10.52 -7.95 0.21
CA ALA A 230 11.42 -8.14 -0.93
C ALA A 230 10.71 -8.86 -2.07
N ALA A 231 10.65 -8.22 -3.23
CA ALA A 231 10.27 -8.81 -4.51
C ALA A 231 11.52 -9.23 -5.28
N GLU A 232 11.35 -9.77 -6.48
CA GLU A 232 12.50 -10.14 -7.33
C GLU A 232 13.29 -8.90 -7.79
N LYS A 233 12.59 -7.82 -8.15
CA LYS A 233 13.15 -6.63 -8.78
C LYS A 233 13.33 -5.43 -7.83
N TYR A 234 12.84 -5.51 -6.60
CA TYR A 234 12.92 -4.42 -5.65
C TYR A 234 12.79 -4.87 -4.19
N VAL A 235 13.15 -3.94 -3.31
CA VAL A 235 12.89 -4.04 -1.87
C VAL A 235 12.06 -2.84 -1.45
N LEU A 236 11.06 -3.07 -0.60
CA LEU A 236 10.19 -2.03 -0.06
C LEU A 236 10.47 -1.79 1.42
N GLY A 237 10.74 -0.55 1.79
CA GLY A 237 10.69 -0.03 3.15
C GLY A 237 9.46 0.85 3.35
N ILE A 238 8.88 0.80 4.53
CA ILE A 238 7.80 1.71 4.94
C ILE A 238 8.36 2.63 6.02
N ALA A 239 8.45 3.92 5.71
CA ALA A 239 8.80 4.93 6.70
C ALA A 239 7.55 5.43 7.42
N ALA A 240 7.64 5.65 8.71
CA ALA A 240 6.55 6.09 9.56
C ALA A 240 6.97 7.23 10.50
N VAL A 241 5.99 7.91 11.09
CA VAL A 241 6.22 9.09 11.96
C VAL A 241 7.05 8.79 13.22
N GLY A 242 7.27 7.51 13.53
CA GLY A 242 8.14 7.05 14.62
C GLY A 242 9.61 6.86 14.25
N ASP A 243 9.95 6.95 12.95
CA ASP A 243 11.33 6.77 12.50
C ASP A 243 12.20 7.99 12.87
N THR A 244 13.42 7.67 13.31
CA THR A 244 14.38 8.68 13.77
C THR A 244 15.33 9.13 12.66
N GLU A 245 15.95 10.30 12.81
CA GLU A 245 17.02 10.75 11.92
C GLU A 245 18.15 9.70 11.83
N GLU A 246 18.54 9.10 12.96
CA GLU A 246 19.55 8.04 13.00
C GLU A 246 19.14 6.81 12.15
N GLY A 247 17.85 6.42 12.20
CA GLY A 247 17.33 5.33 11.39
C GLY A 247 17.45 5.61 9.88
N PHE A 248 17.10 6.81 9.45
CA PHE A 248 17.27 7.25 8.07
C PHE A 248 18.74 7.32 7.65
N GLU A 249 19.63 7.85 8.51
CA GLU A 249 21.07 7.93 8.22
C GLU A 249 21.68 6.52 8.06
N ARG A 250 21.31 5.56 8.91
CA ARG A 250 21.74 4.17 8.79
C ARG A 250 21.29 3.54 7.48
N LEU A 251 20.01 3.73 7.10
CA LEU A 251 19.48 3.21 5.85
C LEU A 251 20.20 3.82 4.64
N CYS A 252 20.38 5.13 4.63
CA CYS A 252 21.10 5.80 3.54
C CYS A 252 22.51 5.29 3.39
N THR A 253 23.26 5.19 4.50
CA THR A 253 24.64 4.67 4.47
C THR A 253 24.70 3.25 3.97
N ALA A 254 23.79 2.37 4.43
CA ALA A 254 23.74 0.98 3.98
C ALA A 254 23.48 0.87 2.47
N ILE A 255 22.51 1.60 1.94
CA ILE A 255 22.18 1.58 0.50
C ILE A 255 23.35 2.14 -0.34
N GLU A 256 23.96 3.24 0.10
CA GLU A 256 25.11 3.85 -0.61
C GLU A 256 26.33 2.92 -0.65
N GLU A 257 26.64 2.24 0.46
CA GLU A 257 27.75 1.29 0.51
C GLU A 257 27.47 0.08 -0.40
N ILE A 258 26.24 -0.45 -0.38
CA ILE A 258 25.87 -1.56 -1.26
C ILE A 258 25.88 -1.11 -2.73
N ASP A 259 25.35 0.08 -3.04
CA ASP A 259 25.38 0.65 -4.40
C ASP A 259 26.80 0.77 -4.94
N ALA A 260 27.77 1.15 -4.09
CA ALA A 260 29.18 1.23 -4.47
C ALA A 260 29.80 -0.15 -4.75
N GLU A 261 29.40 -1.18 -4.00
CA GLU A 261 29.98 -2.53 -4.06
C GLU A 261 29.42 -3.39 -5.21
N ILE A 262 28.12 -3.27 -5.54
CA ILE A 262 27.48 -4.10 -6.57
C ILE A 262 27.91 -3.69 -7.98
N GLN A 263 27.70 -4.58 -8.95
CA GLN A 263 27.98 -4.31 -10.36
C GLN A 263 26.71 -3.95 -11.10
N GLN A 264 26.83 -3.11 -12.12
CA GLN A 264 25.78 -2.91 -13.11
C GLN A 264 25.81 -4.06 -14.11
N THR A 265 24.65 -4.58 -14.50
CA THR A 265 24.49 -5.63 -15.51
C THR A 265 23.58 -5.13 -16.61
N ASP A 266 23.67 -5.72 -17.80
CA ASP A 266 22.70 -5.43 -18.86
C ASP A 266 21.34 -6.03 -18.50
N GLU A 267 20.27 -5.26 -18.69
CA GLU A 267 18.88 -5.72 -18.41
C GLU A 267 18.52 -7.01 -19.19
N SER A 268 19.24 -7.32 -20.29
CA SER A 268 19.10 -8.53 -21.09
C SER A 268 19.64 -9.81 -20.42
N GLU A 269 20.49 -9.67 -19.40
CA GLU A 269 21.03 -10.78 -18.60
C GLU A 269 20.18 -11.07 -17.34
N GLU A 270 19.07 -10.38 -17.17
CA GLU A 270 18.12 -10.69 -16.08
C GLU A 270 17.80 -12.19 -16.15
N SER A 271 18.20 -12.85 -15.09
CA SER A 271 18.12 -14.28 -14.92
C SER A 271 16.79 -14.81 -15.45
N GLN A 272 16.87 -15.87 -16.26
CA GLN A 272 15.75 -16.69 -16.72
C GLN A 272 14.98 -17.38 -15.56
N TYR A 273 14.96 -16.81 -14.39
CA TYR A 273 13.96 -17.10 -13.36
C TYR A 273 12.63 -16.47 -13.81
N HIS A 274 12.15 -16.97 -14.97
CA HIS A 274 10.72 -16.95 -15.19
C HIS A 274 10.11 -17.62 -13.97
N THR A 275 9.61 -16.82 -13.03
CA THR A 275 8.46 -17.27 -12.26
C THR A 275 7.41 -17.55 -13.34
N SER A 276 7.37 -18.82 -13.79
CA SER A 276 6.25 -19.27 -14.57
C SER A 276 5.05 -18.96 -13.70
N HIS A 277 4.34 -17.87 -14.00
CA HIS A 277 3.00 -17.68 -13.47
C HIS A 277 2.21 -18.86 -14.03
N ALA A 278 2.30 -19.98 -13.32
CA ALA A 278 1.45 -21.11 -13.59
C ALA A 278 0.04 -20.51 -13.58
N ARG A 279 -0.61 -20.50 -14.74
CA ARG A 279 -2.00 -20.06 -14.84
C ARG A 279 -2.77 -20.90 -13.84
N MET A 280 -3.04 -20.31 -12.67
CA MET A 280 -3.83 -20.97 -11.66
C MET A 280 -5.24 -21.10 -12.20
N THR A 281 -5.69 -22.32 -12.34
CA THR A 281 -7.08 -22.62 -12.70
C THR A 281 -7.85 -22.80 -11.41
N GLN A 282 -8.90 -22.03 -11.21
CA GLN A 282 -9.79 -22.22 -10.06
C GLN A 282 -10.47 -23.60 -10.22
N LEU A 283 -10.13 -24.54 -9.37
CA LEU A 283 -10.70 -25.91 -9.38
C LEU A 283 -12.00 -25.98 -8.59
N MET A 284 -12.20 -25.11 -7.59
CA MET A 284 -13.38 -25.09 -6.74
C MET A 284 -13.58 -23.72 -6.10
N THR A 285 -14.78 -23.46 -5.64
CA THR A 285 -15.09 -22.27 -4.85
C THR A 285 -14.51 -22.37 -3.44
N ILE A 286 -14.39 -21.25 -2.72
CA ILE A 286 -13.92 -21.22 -1.32
C ILE A 286 -14.82 -22.13 -0.43
N SER A 287 -16.14 -22.10 -0.61
CA SER A 287 -17.08 -22.96 0.12
C SER A 287 -16.80 -24.43 -0.13
N GLN A 288 -16.62 -24.83 -1.39
CA GLN A 288 -16.28 -26.21 -1.74
C GLN A 288 -14.91 -26.62 -1.18
N ALA A 289 -13.95 -25.69 -1.10
CA ALA A 289 -12.61 -25.96 -0.55
C ALA A 289 -12.66 -26.17 0.97
N VAL A 290 -13.52 -25.46 1.68
CA VAL A 290 -13.72 -25.63 3.13
C VAL A 290 -14.29 -27.01 3.46
N ASP A 291 -15.22 -27.51 2.64
CA ASP A 291 -15.87 -28.81 2.84
C ASP A 291 -15.10 -29.97 2.21
N ALA A 292 -14.04 -29.71 1.44
CA ALA A 292 -13.26 -30.74 0.78
C ALA A 292 -12.36 -31.50 1.79
N GLN A 293 -12.20 -32.80 1.57
CA GLN A 293 -11.22 -33.59 2.32
C GLN A 293 -9.80 -33.01 2.12
N GLN A 294 -9.18 -32.57 3.21
CA GLN A 294 -7.80 -32.08 3.19
C GLN A 294 -6.84 -33.23 2.87
N ARG A 295 -6.17 -33.18 1.73
CA ARG A 295 -5.01 -34.04 1.47
C ARG A 295 -3.76 -33.25 1.88
N ARG A 296 -3.08 -33.74 2.90
CA ARG A 296 -1.73 -33.26 3.22
C ARG A 296 -0.76 -33.91 2.26
N TYR A 297 -0.04 -33.12 1.48
CA TYR A 297 1.13 -33.60 0.77
C TYR A 297 2.32 -33.43 1.73
N SER A 298 3.00 -34.56 2.01
CA SER A 298 4.25 -34.60 2.76
C SER A 298 5.44 -34.24 1.87
#